data_0fd9663b2154e90c7c90c64213d1f528
#
_entry.id   0fd9663b2154e90c7c90c64213d1f528
#
_cell.length_a   1.000
_cell.length_b   1.000
_cell.length_c   1.000
_cell.angle_alpha   90.00
_cell.angle_beta   90.00
_cell.angle_gamma   90.00
#
_symmetry.space_group_name_H-M   'P 1'
#
loop_
_entity.id
_entity.type
_entity.pdbx_description
1 polymer ?
#
loop_
_entity_poly.entity_id
_entity_poly.type
_entity_poly.pdbx_seq_one_letter_code
_entity_poly.pdbx_strand_id
1 'polypeptide(L)'
;MALMNRTREKVDASQLEIKDTVVSINRVTKVVKGGKNLSFSALVVVGDGHGVVGFGVGKAKEVPSAIKKGIEAAKKNLIRVPVQGTTVPHPVIGRYGAGRVLLKPAPDGTGIIAGGAVRAVVESAGVTNVLTKSLGSANPHNVVRATIAGLDSLKDPQFIARMRGKEEGEMVGA
;
A
#
# COMPACT_ATOMS: atom_id res chain seq x y z
N MET A 1 -18.80 -18.23 -7.27
CA MET A 1 -17.60 -17.94 -8.08
C MET A 1 -16.44 -17.76 -7.14
N ALA A 2 -15.59 -18.77 -7.01
CA ALA A 2 -14.46 -18.78 -6.09
C ALA A 2 -13.43 -17.77 -6.60
N LEU A 3 -13.21 -16.70 -5.83
CA LEU A 3 -12.04 -15.85 -5.96
C LEU A 3 -10.82 -16.75 -5.78
N MET A 4 -10.08 -16.97 -6.88
CA MET A 4 -8.80 -17.68 -6.83
C MET A 4 -7.95 -17.04 -5.74
N ASN A 5 -7.80 -17.76 -4.65
CA ASN A 5 -6.89 -17.43 -3.56
C ASN A 5 -5.49 -17.38 -4.17
N ARG A 6 -5.05 -16.19 -4.55
CA ARG A 6 -3.63 -15.93 -4.76
C ARG A 6 -3.00 -16.24 -3.41
N THR A 7 -2.32 -17.36 -3.32
CA THR A 7 -1.53 -17.70 -2.12
C THR A 7 -0.59 -16.53 -1.94
N ARG A 8 -0.85 -15.68 -0.93
CA ARG A 8 0.03 -14.56 -0.61
C ARG A 8 1.36 -15.18 -0.23
N GLU A 9 2.31 -15.14 -1.15
CA GLU A 9 3.69 -15.45 -0.82
C GLU A 9 4.09 -14.52 0.32
N LYS A 10 4.37 -15.11 1.48
CA LYS A 10 4.90 -14.35 2.61
C LYS A 10 6.27 -13.85 2.20
N VAL A 11 6.37 -12.55 2.00
CA VAL A 11 7.64 -11.90 1.69
C VAL A 11 8.45 -11.79 2.98
N ASP A 12 9.62 -12.41 3.02
CA ASP A 12 10.53 -12.32 4.16
C ASP A 12 11.19 -10.94 4.21
N ALA A 13 10.82 -10.17 5.25
CA ALA A 13 11.33 -8.83 5.48
C ALA A 13 12.84 -8.77 5.78
N SER A 14 13.46 -9.92 6.13
CA SER A 14 14.86 -9.99 6.57
C SER A 14 15.88 -9.79 5.45
N GLN A 15 15.46 -10.00 4.19
CA GLN A 15 16.34 -9.93 3.01
C GLN A 15 16.16 -8.62 2.22
N LEU A 16 15.30 -7.70 2.69
CA LEU A 16 14.93 -6.51 1.95
C LEU A 16 15.44 -5.24 2.66
N GLU A 17 16.01 -4.31 1.89
CA GLU A 17 16.26 -2.95 2.35
C GLU A 17 14.93 -2.20 2.44
N ILE A 18 14.33 -2.20 3.62
CA ILE A 18 13.03 -1.60 3.85
C ILE A 18 13.20 -0.17 4.34
N LYS A 19 12.66 0.78 3.57
CA LYS A 19 12.47 2.17 3.97
C LYS A 19 11.12 2.33 4.65
N ASP A 20 11.06 3.14 5.69
CA ASP A 20 9.82 3.45 6.42
C ASP A 20 9.40 4.90 6.18
N THR A 21 8.09 5.09 6.03
CA THR A 21 7.47 6.40 5.87
C THR A 21 6.31 6.53 6.83
N VAL A 22 6.34 7.55 7.68
CA VAL A 22 5.26 7.83 8.63
C VAL A 22 4.19 8.66 7.94
N VAL A 23 2.98 8.10 7.81
CA VAL A 23 1.84 8.75 7.14
C VAL A 23 1.11 9.70 8.08
N SER A 24 0.85 9.26 9.32
CA SER A 24 0.18 10.10 10.31
C SER A 24 0.51 9.66 11.73
N ILE A 25 0.57 10.64 12.63
CA ILE A 25 0.72 10.45 14.08
C ILE A 25 -0.43 11.18 14.75
N ASN A 26 -1.22 10.44 15.53
CA ASN A 26 -2.35 10.99 16.26
C ASN A 26 -2.17 10.76 17.76
N ARG A 27 -2.39 11.80 18.56
CA ARG A 27 -2.47 11.68 20.01
C ARG A 27 -3.87 11.19 20.38
N VAL A 28 -3.93 10.05 21.05
CA VAL A 28 -5.18 9.44 21.51
C VAL A 28 -5.24 9.43 23.03
N THR A 29 -6.42 9.63 23.57
CA THR A 29 -6.64 9.73 25.01
C THR A 29 -7.72 8.76 25.44
N LYS A 30 -7.45 7.98 26.50
CA LYS A 30 -8.45 7.19 27.21
C LYS A 30 -8.74 7.87 28.55
N VAL A 31 -9.97 8.32 28.74
CA VAL A 31 -10.42 8.88 30.01
C VAL A 31 -10.80 7.74 30.95
N VAL A 32 -10.27 7.76 32.18
CA VAL A 32 -10.52 6.77 33.23
C VAL A 32 -10.89 7.49 34.53
N LYS A 33 -11.43 6.77 35.50
CA LYS A 33 -11.61 7.29 36.86
C LYS A 33 -10.26 7.75 37.40
N GLY A 34 -10.12 9.02 37.76
CA GLY A 34 -8.87 9.60 38.26
C GLY A 34 -7.97 10.27 37.23
N GLY A 35 -8.32 10.31 35.92
CA GLY A 35 -7.52 11.06 34.96
C GLY A 35 -7.61 10.63 33.50
N LYS A 36 -6.61 11.05 32.73
CA LYS A 36 -6.52 10.80 31.27
C LYS A 36 -5.23 10.04 30.95
N ASN A 37 -5.34 8.88 30.32
CA ASN A 37 -4.20 8.14 29.80
C ASN A 37 -3.92 8.56 28.37
N LEU A 38 -2.82 9.26 28.13
CA LEU A 38 -2.37 9.71 26.82
C LEU A 38 -1.56 8.61 26.14
N SER A 39 -1.74 8.45 24.84
CA SER A 39 -0.95 7.58 23.98
C SER A 39 -0.87 8.16 22.57
N PHE A 40 0.11 7.70 21.79
CA PHE A 40 0.27 8.06 20.39
C PHE A 40 -0.04 6.86 19.49
N SER A 41 -0.73 7.11 18.40
CA SER A 41 -0.98 6.13 17.34
C SER A 41 -0.26 6.59 16.08
N ALA A 42 0.65 5.77 15.57
CA ALA A 42 1.39 6.02 14.33
C ALA A 42 0.89 5.08 13.23
N LEU A 43 0.56 5.62 12.07
CA LEU A 43 0.33 4.87 10.83
C LEU A 43 1.60 4.94 10.00
N VAL A 44 2.20 3.79 9.74
CA VAL A 44 3.48 3.66 9.04
C VAL A 44 3.30 2.80 7.81
N VAL A 45 3.94 3.19 6.73
CA VAL A 45 4.09 2.41 5.50
C VAL A 45 5.56 2.03 5.37
N VAL A 46 5.83 0.83 4.94
CA VAL A 46 7.18 0.32 4.65
C VAL A 46 7.24 -0.25 3.25
N GLY A 47 8.38 -0.16 2.60
CA GLY A 47 8.59 -0.75 1.29
C GLY A 47 10.06 -0.77 0.90
N ASP A 48 10.39 -1.54 -0.13
CA ASP A 48 11.74 -1.69 -0.67
C ASP A 48 12.01 -0.81 -1.90
N GLY A 49 10.96 -0.13 -2.42
CA GLY A 49 11.04 0.60 -3.68
C GLY A 49 11.13 -0.27 -4.93
N HIS A 50 10.93 -1.58 -4.82
CA HIS A 50 11.05 -2.56 -5.91
C HIS A 50 9.84 -3.50 -6.00
N GLY A 51 8.67 -3.02 -5.63
CA GLY A 51 7.42 -3.77 -5.72
C GLY A 51 6.96 -4.42 -4.42
N VAL A 52 7.65 -4.22 -3.29
CA VAL A 52 7.17 -4.72 -2.00
C VAL A 52 6.75 -3.55 -1.13
N VAL A 53 5.53 -3.61 -0.60
CA VAL A 53 4.98 -2.59 0.27
C VAL A 53 4.12 -3.20 1.37
N GLY A 54 4.12 -2.58 2.53
CA GLY A 54 3.28 -2.97 3.65
C GLY A 54 2.89 -1.79 4.50
N PHE A 55 1.91 -1.96 5.36
CA PHE A 55 1.52 -0.94 6.32
C PHE A 55 1.31 -1.54 7.69
N GLY A 56 1.50 -0.71 8.70
CA GLY A 56 1.27 -1.07 10.09
C GLY A 56 0.78 0.09 10.92
N VAL A 57 0.09 -0.23 11.99
CA VAL A 57 -0.35 0.74 13.00
C VAL A 57 0.31 0.36 14.32
N GLY A 58 1.03 1.30 14.89
CA GLY A 58 1.62 1.15 16.22
C GLY A 58 1.00 2.11 17.23
N LYS A 59 0.84 1.67 18.47
CA LYS A 59 0.35 2.49 19.57
C LYS A 59 1.26 2.34 20.79
N ALA A 60 1.70 3.48 21.34
CA ALA A 60 2.53 3.51 22.54
C ALA A 60 2.35 4.83 23.31
N LYS A 61 2.94 4.93 24.51
CA LYS A 61 2.94 6.16 25.31
C LYS A 61 3.85 7.25 24.70
N GLU A 62 4.86 6.84 23.96
CA GLU A 62 5.84 7.69 23.29
C GLU A 62 5.79 7.53 21.78
N VAL A 63 6.07 8.60 21.04
CA VAL A 63 6.05 8.62 19.56
C VAL A 63 7.06 7.62 18.96
N PRO A 64 8.37 7.60 19.37
CA PRO A 64 9.33 6.66 18.80
C PRO A 64 8.94 5.20 19.00
N SER A 65 8.42 4.87 20.17
CA SER A 65 7.93 3.52 20.49
C SER A 65 6.70 3.13 19.67
N ALA A 66 5.81 4.09 19.36
CA ALA A 66 4.66 3.86 18.49
C ALA A 66 5.10 3.60 17.04
N ILE A 67 6.07 4.35 16.52
CA ILE A 67 6.63 4.16 15.17
C ILE A 67 7.30 2.79 15.06
N LYS A 68 8.18 2.41 15.99
CA LYS A 68 8.83 1.08 16.01
C LYS A 68 7.82 -0.06 15.93
N LYS A 69 6.77 -0.02 16.76
CA LYS A 69 5.66 -1.00 16.72
C LYS A 69 4.91 -0.99 15.39
N GLY A 70 4.73 0.21 14.79
CA GLY A 70 4.13 0.36 13.47
C GLY A 70 4.95 -0.33 12.38
N ILE A 71 6.26 -0.13 12.38
CA ILE A 71 7.20 -0.77 11.45
C ILE A 71 7.18 -2.29 11.59
N GLU A 72 7.23 -2.82 12.82
CA GLU A 72 7.15 -4.27 13.07
C GLU A 72 5.83 -4.88 12.58
N ALA A 73 4.71 -4.16 12.80
CA ALA A 73 3.40 -4.58 12.29
C ALA A 73 3.34 -4.53 10.76
N ALA A 74 3.96 -3.53 10.14
CA ALA A 74 4.03 -3.38 8.69
C ALA A 74 4.86 -4.48 8.04
N LYS A 75 6.01 -4.84 8.61
CA LYS A 75 6.87 -5.96 8.15
C LYS A 75 6.15 -7.32 8.12
N LYS A 76 5.13 -7.51 8.94
CA LYS A 76 4.31 -8.74 8.97
C LYS A 76 3.23 -8.76 7.86
N ASN A 77 2.93 -7.61 7.27
CA ASN A 77 1.84 -7.42 6.29
C ASN A 77 2.38 -6.90 4.95
N LEU A 78 3.51 -7.43 4.50
CA LEU A 78 4.07 -7.10 3.19
C LEU A 78 3.27 -7.77 2.08
N ILE A 79 3.08 -7.04 0.98
CA ILE A 79 2.51 -7.54 -0.28
C ILE A 79 3.48 -7.26 -1.42
N ARG A 80 3.44 -8.10 -2.45
CA ARG A 80 4.16 -7.88 -3.70
C ARG A 80 3.21 -7.28 -4.73
N VAL A 81 3.59 -6.13 -5.27
CA VAL A 81 2.85 -5.37 -6.27
C VAL A 81 3.46 -5.63 -7.65
N PRO A 82 2.68 -6.04 -8.65
CA PRO A 82 3.17 -6.13 -10.02
C PRO A 82 3.35 -4.70 -10.57
N VAL A 83 4.60 -4.27 -10.71
CA VAL A 83 4.98 -3.00 -11.32
C VAL A 83 5.43 -3.29 -12.75
N GLN A 84 4.88 -2.55 -13.72
CA GLN A 84 5.28 -2.64 -15.13
C GLN A 84 6.15 -1.43 -15.50
N GLY A 85 7.46 -1.65 -15.56
CA GLY A 85 8.42 -0.56 -15.74
C GLY A 85 8.35 0.44 -14.59
N THR A 86 7.81 1.62 -14.84
CA THR A 86 7.72 2.73 -13.89
C THR A 86 6.30 2.98 -13.35
N THR A 87 5.30 2.21 -13.84
CA THR A 87 3.88 2.45 -13.58
C THR A 87 3.12 1.18 -13.20
N VAL A 88 1.82 1.31 -12.93
CA VAL A 88 0.91 0.19 -12.69
C VAL A 88 0.41 -0.38 -14.03
N PRO A 89 0.16 -1.70 -14.14
CA PRO A 89 -0.18 -2.34 -15.41
C PRO A 89 -1.54 -1.92 -15.97
N HIS A 90 -2.51 -1.63 -15.13
CA HIS A 90 -3.86 -1.22 -15.55
C HIS A 90 -4.55 -0.35 -14.50
N PRO A 91 -5.60 0.40 -14.89
CA PRO A 91 -6.37 1.18 -13.92
C PRO A 91 -7.14 0.26 -12.95
N VAL A 92 -7.19 0.66 -11.69
CA VAL A 92 -7.89 -0.07 -10.65
C VAL A 92 -8.49 0.89 -9.61
N ILE A 93 -9.61 0.49 -9.01
CA ILE A 93 -10.19 1.18 -7.85
C ILE A 93 -10.07 0.27 -6.63
N GLY A 94 -9.12 0.58 -5.77
CA GLY A 94 -8.99 -0.08 -4.48
C GLY A 94 -10.08 0.38 -3.52
N ARG A 95 -10.63 -0.55 -2.73
CA ARG A 95 -11.73 -0.29 -1.78
C ARG A 95 -11.42 -0.92 -0.43
N TYR A 96 -11.62 -0.14 0.62
CA TYR A 96 -11.57 -0.64 1.99
C TYR A 96 -12.48 0.20 2.89
N GLY A 97 -13.53 -0.41 3.44
CA GLY A 97 -14.56 0.32 4.17
C GLY A 97 -15.14 1.45 3.32
N ALA A 98 -15.14 2.66 3.86
CA ALA A 98 -15.57 3.87 3.14
C ALA A 98 -14.47 4.48 2.24
N GLY A 99 -13.24 3.96 2.28
CA GLY A 99 -12.12 4.41 1.43
C GLY A 99 -12.24 3.85 0.02
N ARG A 100 -12.07 4.73 -0.97
CA ARG A 100 -11.99 4.36 -2.41
C ARG A 100 -10.87 5.16 -3.02
N VAL A 101 -9.92 4.48 -3.66
CA VAL A 101 -8.77 5.11 -4.30
C VAL A 101 -8.65 4.60 -5.73
N LEU A 102 -8.72 5.52 -6.67
CA LEU A 102 -8.41 5.26 -8.08
C LEU A 102 -6.90 5.30 -8.27
N LEU A 103 -6.36 4.27 -8.89
CA LEU A 103 -4.98 4.18 -9.38
C LEU A 103 -5.06 4.01 -10.90
N LYS A 104 -4.38 4.85 -11.66
CA LYS A 104 -4.38 4.84 -13.12
C LYS A 104 -2.93 4.93 -13.61
N PRO A 105 -2.53 4.11 -14.60
CA PRO A 105 -1.20 4.21 -15.18
C PRO A 105 -0.98 5.57 -15.81
N ALA A 106 0.26 6.00 -15.82
CA ALA A 106 0.69 7.27 -16.42
C ALA A 106 1.97 7.06 -17.24
N PRO A 107 2.16 7.84 -18.32
CA PRO A 107 3.38 7.80 -19.11
C PRO A 107 4.59 8.30 -18.31
N ASP A 108 5.77 7.92 -18.77
CA ASP A 108 7.03 8.35 -18.17
C ASP A 108 7.15 9.87 -18.13
N GLY A 109 7.69 10.39 -17.04
CA GLY A 109 7.83 11.81 -16.80
C GLY A 109 6.63 12.49 -16.13
N THR A 110 5.50 11.79 -15.94
CA THR A 110 4.33 12.33 -15.21
C THR A 110 4.61 12.50 -13.72
N GLY A 111 5.41 11.58 -13.14
CA GLY A 111 5.64 11.54 -11.71
C GLY A 111 4.44 10.99 -10.92
N ILE A 112 4.52 11.08 -9.60
CA ILE A 112 3.48 10.60 -8.69
C ILE A 112 2.47 11.73 -8.42
N ILE A 113 1.28 11.64 -9.00
CA ILE A 113 0.17 12.55 -8.70
C ILE A 113 -0.77 11.86 -7.72
N ALA A 114 -0.52 12.09 -6.42
CA ALA A 114 -1.21 11.41 -5.33
C ALA A 114 -1.36 12.29 -4.09
N GLY A 115 -2.42 12.09 -3.34
CA GLY A 115 -2.56 12.64 -1.97
C GLY A 115 -1.57 12.00 -1.01
N GLY A 116 -1.18 12.68 0.07
CA GLY A 116 -0.07 12.29 0.96
C GLY A 116 -0.10 10.84 1.42
N ALA A 117 -1.25 10.31 1.84
CA ALA A 117 -1.38 8.93 2.30
C ALA A 117 -1.21 7.91 1.16
N VAL A 118 -1.73 8.22 -0.04
CA VAL A 118 -1.57 7.38 -1.24
C VAL A 118 -0.13 7.47 -1.75
N ARG A 119 0.43 8.69 -1.77
CA ARG A 119 1.82 8.94 -2.21
C ARG A 119 2.81 8.10 -1.41
N ALA A 120 2.71 8.09 -0.08
CA ALA A 120 3.58 7.29 0.76
C ALA A 120 3.56 5.80 0.41
N VAL A 121 2.39 5.24 0.07
CA VAL A 121 2.26 3.82 -0.33
C VAL A 121 2.89 3.58 -1.70
N VAL A 122 2.61 4.46 -2.68
CA VAL A 122 3.05 4.30 -4.06
C VAL A 122 4.57 4.47 -4.18
N GLU A 123 5.14 5.48 -3.49
CA GLU A 123 6.60 5.68 -3.41
C GLU A 123 7.30 4.49 -2.76
N SER A 124 6.76 3.99 -1.64
CA SER A 124 7.32 2.80 -0.97
C SER A 124 7.23 1.54 -1.83
N ALA A 125 6.25 1.44 -2.73
CA ALA A 125 6.12 0.35 -3.70
C ALA A 125 7.06 0.49 -4.91
N GLY A 126 7.73 1.64 -5.10
CA GLY A 126 8.64 1.89 -6.22
C GLY A 126 7.96 2.31 -7.52
N VAL A 127 6.67 2.64 -7.49
CA VAL A 127 5.98 3.21 -8.66
C VAL A 127 6.33 4.69 -8.77
N THR A 128 6.86 5.12 -9.92
CA THR A 128 7.32 6.49 -10.15
C THR A 128 6.35 7.33 -10.99
N ASN A 129 5.51 6.68 -11.81
CA ASN A 129 4.55 7.37 -12.69
C ASN A 129 3.14 6.83 -12.47
N VAL A 130 2.26 7.61 -11.81
CA VAL A 130 0.89 7.18 -11.54
C VAL A 130 -0.03 8.38 -11.30
N LEU A 131 -1.25 8.26 -11.78
CA LEU A 131 -2.34 9.19 -11.48
C LEU A 131 -3.26 8.56 -10.45
N THR A 132 -3.55 9.28 -9.38
CA THR A 132 -4.42 8.78 -8.32
C THR A 132 -5.47 9.79 -7.90
N LYS A 133 -6.60 9.29 -7.40
CA LYS A 133 -7.63 10.13 -6.78
C LYS A 133 -8.32 9.39 -5.65
N SER A 134 -8.37 10.01 -4.49
CA SER A 134 -9.22 9.52 -3.39
C SER A 134 -10.67 9.94 -3.65
N LEU A 135 -11.55 8.95 -3.79
CA LEU A 135 -12.96 9.14 -4.15
C LEU A 135 -13.92 8.94 -2.96
N GLY A 136 -13.40 8.48 -1.83
CA GLY A 136 -14.18 8.14 -0.64
C GLY A 136 -13.71 8.91 0.60
N SER A 137 -13.58 8.18 1.70
CA SER A 137 -13.17 8.71 3.00
C SER A 137 -11.79 9.39 2.94
N ALA A 138 -11.67 10.53 3.64
CA ALA A 138 -10.40 11.23 3.84
C ALA A 138 -9.56 10.65 5.01
N ASN A 139 -10.07 9.64 5.75
CA ASN A 139 -9.35 9.02 6.85
C ASN A 139 -8.10 8.30 6.33
N PRO A 140 -6.88 8.69 6.77
CA PRO A 140 -5.62 8.10 6.28
C PRO A 140 -5.57 6.57 6.41
N HIS A 141 -6.13 6.00 7.48
CA HIS A 141 -6.19 4.55 7.66
C HIS A 141 -6.98 3.84 6.56
N ASN A 142 -8.14 4.40 6.18
CA ASN A 142 -8.96 3.83 5.12
C ASN A 142 -8.31 4.03 3.75
N VAL A 143 -7.70 5.19 3.53
CA VAL A 143 -7.03 5.52 2.26
C VAL A 143 -5.83 4.58 2.04
N VAL A 144 -4.93 4.42 3.03
CA VAL A 144 -3.78 3.51 2.92
C VAL A 144 -4.24 2.07 2.64
N ARG A 145 -5.23 1.58 3.40
CA ARG A 145 -5.76 0.22 3.20
C ARG A 145 -6.43 0.05 1.84
N ALA A 146 -7.19 1.03 1.38
CA ALA A 146 -7.80 1.01 0.05
C ALA A 146 -6.74 1.01 -1.05
N THR A 147 -5.67 1.80 -0.90
CA THR A 147 -4.54 1.83 -1.85
C THR A 147 -3.86 0.47 -1.93
N ILE A 148 -3.54 -0.13 -0.78
CA ILE A 148 -2.90 -1.45 -0.73
C ILE A 148 -3.82 -2.54 -1.30
N ALA A 149 -5.13 -2.51 -1.00
CA ALA A 149 -6.10 -3.42 -1.61
C ALA A 149 -6.19 -3.25 -3.14
N GLY A 150 -6.07 -2.01 -3.64
CA GLY A 150 -5.97 -1.73 -5.08
C GLY A 150 -4.72 -2.33 -5.70
N LEU A 151 -3.56 -2.12 -5.09
CA LEU A 151 -2.29 -2.66 -5.55
C LEU A 151 -2.25 -4.20 -5.51
N ASP A 152 -2.82 -4.81 -4.47
CA ASP A 152 -2.94 -6.27 -4.32
C ASP A 152 -3.88 -6.90 -5.38
N SER A 153 -4.85 -6.14 -5.87
CA SER A 153 -5.80 -6.59 -6.91
C SER A 153 -5.28 -6.44 -8.35
N LEU A 154 -4.12 -5.81 -8.54
CA LEU A 154 -3.50 -5.66 -9.86
C LEU A 154 -3.16 -7.04 -10.43
N LYS A 155 -3.43 -7.17 -11.72
CA LYS A 155 -3.14 -8.40 -12.47
C LYS A 155 -1.81 -8.23 -13.19
N ASP A 156 -0.92 -9.19 -12.97
CA ASP A 156 0.33 -9.28 -13.69
C ASP A 156 0.09 -9.81 -15.11
N PRO A 157 0.42 -9.02 -16.16
CA PRO A 157 0.24 -9.46 -17.55
C PRO A 157 0.98 -10.76 -17.87
N GLN A 158 2.20 -10.92 -17.35
CA GLN A 158 3.01 -12.12 -17.58
C GLN A 158 2.36 -13.37 -16.98
N PHE A 159 1.82 -13.25 -15.75
CA PHE A 159 1.11 -14.35 -15.12
C PHE A 159 -0.14 -14.76 -15.91
N ILE A 160 -0.90 -13.77 -16.42
CA ILE A 160 -2.10 -14.03 -17.21
C ILE A 160 -1.74 -14.65 -18.56
N ALA A 161 -0.69 -14.19 -19.23
CA ALA A 161 -0.22 -14.75 -20.50
C ALA A 161 0.14 -16.23 -20.33
N ARG A 162 0.91 -16.58 -19.30
CA ARG A 162 1.24 -17.97 -18.95
C ARG A 162 0.00 -18.83 -18.70
N MET A 163 -0.99 -18.30 -17.97
CA MET A 163 -2.25 -19.04 -17.73
C MET A 163 -3.06 -19.27 -19.00
N ARG A 164 -2.95 -18.41 -20.00
CA ARG A 164 -3.64 -18.53 -21.30
C ARG A 164 -2.81 -19.27 -22.34
N GLY A 165 -1.56 -19.68 -22.03
CA GLY A 165 -0.64 -20.32 -22.97
C GLY A 165 -0.26 -19.44 -24.16
N LYS A 166 -0.21 -18.10 -23.95
CA LYS A 166 0.14 -17.09 -24.96
C LYS A 166 1.37 -16.32 -24.55
N GLU A 167 2.09 -15.75 -25.51
CA GLU A 167 3.16 -14.81 -25.24
C GLU A 167 2.62 -13.43 -24.89
N GLU A 168 3.39 -12.66 -24.09
CA GLU A 168 2.96 -11.34 -23.58
C GLU A 168 2.64 -10.36 -24.72
N GLY A 169 3.40 -10.43 -25.83
CA GLY A 169 3.20 -9.59 -27.01
C GLY A 169 1.88 -9.82 -27.75
N GLU A 170 1.31 -11.00 -27.65
CA GLU A 170 0.00 -11.35 -28.27
C GLU A 170 -1.20 -10.82 -27.47
N MET A 171 -0.97 -10.38 -26.23
CA MET A 171 -2.03 -9.88 -25.34
C MET A 171 -2.26 -8.37 -25.44
N VAL A 172 -1.29 -7.62 -25.98
CA VAL A 172 -1.31 -6.16 -26.07
C VAL A 172 -1.96 -5.67 -27.36
N GLY A 173 -2.26 -6.57 -28.29
CA GLY A 173 -2.77 -6.27 -29.65
C GLY A 173 -4.27 -6.55 -29.86
N ALA A 174 -5.09 -6.63 -28.82
CA ALA A 174 -6.54 -6.83 -28.96
C ALA A 174 -7.34 -5.68 -28.37
#